data_fa579f84ca906935a8d7b638488078f7
#
_entry.id   fa579f84ca906935a8d7b638488078f7
#
_cell.length_a   1.000
_cell.length_b   1.000
_cell.length_c   1.000
_cell.angle_alpha   90.00
_cell.angle_beta   90.00
_cell.angle_gamma   90.00
#
_symmetry.space_group_name_H-M   'P 1'
#
loop_
_entity.id
_entity.type
_entity.pdbx_description
1 polymer ?
#
loop_
_entity_poly.entity_id
_entity_poly.type
_entity_poly.pdbx_seq_one_letter_code
_entity_poly.pdbx_strand_id
1 'polypeptide(L)'
;RRVIPEPTCEAMATAMEKAQSELHKLGIGAVHNMDGATSFEALQLLRNTGRLKIRVTQSIARDNLDDAIDLGLSSGFGDEWLRIGPLKAFADGALGSQTAHLLRPYEGDSRNMGVAVASKEEIAELVGKAVLAGISCAIHAIGDRANRDVLDIFESVKAESAQRRLRHRIEHAQLLHPEDVRRFADLGVVASMQPVHILTDIPVAERHWGRRSRWAYAFRSLSKSGAMLAFGSDAPVETPDPIRGVYAAVARKQLEGTSDSGWYPEERMTVEETIRAYTAGSAMASSDELTRGTLARGLSADMTVLSRDIFSTPAAEILDVRVVGTVIAGQFVFRDGI
;
A
#
# COMPACT_ATOMS: atom_id res chain seq x y z
N ARG A 1 -0.09 25.54 -10.02
CA ARG A 1 -1.27 24.68 -10.34
C ARG A 1 -2.31 25.40 -11.20
N ARG A 2 -2.56 26.69 -11.01
CA ARG A 2 -3.59 27.44 -11.80
C ARG A 2 -3.30 27.60 -13.29
N VAL A 3 -2.11 27.24 -13.77
CA VAL A 3 -1.67 27.41 -15.16
C VAL A 3 -1.78 26.11 -15.96
N ILE A 4 -1.89 24.97 -15.30
CA ILE A 4 -2.06 23.66 -15.95
C ILE A 4 -3.56 23.36 -15.97
N PRO A 5 -4.19 23.23 -17.16
CA PRO A 5 -5.61 22.89 -17.25
C PRO A 5 -5.82 21.47 -16.69
N GLU A 6 -6.94 21.28 -16.00
CA GLU A 6 -7.37 19.96 -15.56
C GLU A 6 -7.62 19.09 -16.81
N PRO A 7 -7.16 17.81 -16.81
CA PRO A 7 -7.43 16.92 -17.91
C PRO A 7 -8.93 16.63 -18.02
N THR A 8 -9.44 16.45 -19.23
CA THR A 8 -10.79 15.93 -19.42
C THR A 8 -10.87 14.47 -18.96
N CYS A 9 -12.07 13.98 -18.62
CA CYS A 9 -12.31 12.59 -18.25
C CYS A 9 -11.78 11.63 -19.33
N GLU A 10 -12.03 11.90 -20.63
CA GLU A 10 -11.54 11.05 -21.74
C GLU A 10 -10.00 11.12 -21.89
N ALA A 11 -9.37 12.27 -21.67
CA ALA A 11 -7.92 12.39 -21.68
C ALA A 11 -7.29 11.59 -20.54
N MET A 12 -7.88 11.65 -19.35
CA MET A 12 -7.48 10.87 -18.18
C MET A 12 -7.65 9.36 -18.45
N ALA A 13 -8.82 8.96 -18.96
CA ALA A 13 -9.09 7.56 -19.31
C ALA A 13 -8.09 7.03 -20.34
N THR A 14 -7.76 7.81 -21.36
CA THR A 14 -6.77 7.44 -22.37
C THR A 14 -5.36 7.28 -21.77
N ALA A 15 -4.98 8.14 -20.82
CA ALA A 15 -3.72 8.01 -20.11
C ALA A 15 -3.68 6.76 -19.23
N MET A 16 -4.77 6.49 -18.50
CA MET A 16 -4.91 5.29 -17.66
C MET A 16 -4.91 3.99 -18.48
N GLU A 17 -5.49 3.99 -19.67
CA GLU A 17 -5.46 2.84 -20.58
C GLU A 17 -4.02 2.50 -21.02
N LYS A 18 -3.20 3.51 -21.28
CA LYS A 18 -1.76 3.30 -21.52
C LYS A 18 -1.03 2.81 -20.28
N ALA A 19 -1.31 3.42 -19.13
CA ALA A 19 -0.70 3.01 -17.86
C ALA A 19 -0.99 1.54 -17.51
N GLN A 20 -2.21 1.04 -17.74
CA GLN A 20 -2.54 -0.38 -17.57
C GLN A 20 -1.59 -1.29 -18.35
N SER A 21 -1.28 -0.95 -19.61
CA SER A 21 -0.38 -1.75 -20.44
C SER A 21 1.04 -1.83 -19.84
N GLU A 22 1.53 -0.73 -19.28
CA GLU A 22 2.83 -0.72 -18.61
C GLU A 22 2.79 -1.51 -17.30
N LEU A 23 1.72 -1.39 -16.51
CA LEU A 23 1.55 -2.18 -15.28
C LEU A 23 1.46 -3.68 -15.58
N HIS A 24 0.79 -4.07 -16.66
CA HIS A 24 0.71 -5.47 -17.08
C HIS A 24 2.10 -6.05 -17.44
N LYS A 25 2.99 -5.28 -18.05
CA LYS A 25 4.38 -5.70 -18.32
C LYS A 25 5.17 -5.96 -17.05
N LEU A 26 4.77 -5.35 -15.94
CA LEU A 26 5.36 -5.54 -14.62
C LEU A 26 4.66 -6.62 -13.77
N GLY A 27 3.69 -7.33 -14.34
CA GLY A 27 2.97 -8.40 -13.63
C GLY A 27 1.86 -7.90 -12.70
N ILE A 28 1.47 -6.62 -12.80
CA ILE A 28 0.48 -6.03 -11.91
C ILE A 28 -0.91 -6.23 -12.50
N GLY A 29 -1.74 -7.00 -11.81
CA GLY A 29 -3.13 -7.29 -12.19
C GLY A 29 -4.18 -6.51 -11.41
N ALA A 30 -3.79 -5.88 -10.30
CA ALA A 30 -4.69 -5.10 -9.45
C ALA A 30 -3.97 -3.90 -8.82
N VAL A 31 -4.71 -2.82 -8.59
CA VAL A 31 -4.22 -1.61 -7.94
C VAL A 31 -5.23 -1.06 -6.94
N HIS A 32 -4.72 -0.42 -5.88
CA HIS A 32 -5.51 0.40 -4.98
C HIS A 32 -5.28 1.87 -5.35
N ASN A 33 -6.29 2.49 -5.94
CA ASN A 33 -6.21 3.88 -6.39
C ASN A 33 -6.55 4.83 -5.24
N MET A 34 -5.65 5.77 -4.97
CA MET A 34 -5.79 6.77 -3.91
C MET A 34 -6.20 8.15 -4.43
N ASP A 35 -6.28 8.32 -5.77
CA ASP A 35 -6.66 9.58 -6.39
C ASP A 35 -8.15 9.87 -6.23
N GLY A 36 -8.50 11.16 -6.40
CA GLY A 36 -9.85 11.67 -6.17
C GLY A 36 -10.84 11.46 -7.31
N ALA A 37 -11.88 12.31 -7.31
CA ALA A 37 -13.07 12.18 -8.14
C ALA A 37 -12.80 12.09 -9.65
N THR A 38 -11.92 12.93 -10.21
CA THR A 38 -11.61 12.93 -11.66
C THR A 38 -11.01 11.59 -12.11
N SER A 39 -10.16 10.98 -11.27
CA SER A 39 -9.61 9.65 -11.51
C SER A 39 -10.71 8.59 -11.50
N PHE A 40 -11.61 8.65 -10.52
CA PHE A 40 -12.71 7.71 -10.40
C PHE A 40 -13.69 7.81 -11.59
N GLU A 41 -14.00 9.03 -12.07
CA GLU A 41 -14.82 9.25 -13.26
C GLU A 41 -14.20 8.59 -14.50
N ALA A 42 -12.90 8.76 -14.71
CA ALA A 42 -12.17 8.13 -15.81
C ALA A 42 -12.17 6.59 -15.70
N LEU A 43 -12.03 6.04 -14.50
CA LEU A 43 -12.10 4.59 -14.25
C LEU A 43 -13.50 4.04 -14.55
N GLN A 44 -14.56 4.77 -14.20
CA GLN A 44 -15.93 4.39 -14.56
C GLN A 44 -16.14 4.39 -16.08
N LEU A 45 -15.62 5.40 -16.79
CA LEU A 45 -15.65 5.45 -18.26
C LEU A 45 -14.94 4.23 -18.86
N LEU A 46 -13.73 3.92 -18.40
CA LEU A 46 -13.00 2.72 -18.84
C LEU A 46 -13.77 1.43 -18.56
N ARG A 47 -14.40 1.33 -17.37
CA ARG A 47 -15.20 0.16 -16.99
C ARG A 47 -16.42 -0.01 -17.90
N ASN A 48 -17.18 1.07 -18.13
CA ASN A 48 -18.41 1.07 -18.91
C ASN A 48 -18.16 0.80 -20.40
N THR A 49 -16.99 1.20 -20.91
CA THR A 49 -16.60 0.99 -22.32
C THR A 49 -15.80 -0.30 -22.53
N GLY A 50 -15.60 -1.12 -21.47
CA GLY A 50 -14.84 -2.37 -21.55
C GLY A 50 -13.34 -2.20 -21.75
N ARG A 51 -12.81 -0.99 -21.56
CA ARG A 51 -11.38 -0.65 -21.66
C ARG A 51 -10.60 -0.84 -20.36
N LEU A 52 -11.28 -0.99 -19.21
CA LEU A 52 -10.61 -1.31 -17.93
C LEU A 52 -10.18 -2.78 -17.95
N LYS A 53 -8.87 -3.02 -17.92
CA LYS A 53 -8.25 -4.35 -17.99
C LYS A 53 -7.36 -4.65 -16.76
N ILE A 54 -7.45 -3.83 -15.73
CA ILE A 54 -6.82 -4.03 -14.43
C ILE A 54 -7.90 -3.91 -13.35
N ARG A 55 -7.75 -4.64 -12.25
CA ARG A 55 -8.71 -4.54 -11.15
C ARG A 55 -8.37 -3.34 -10.27
N VAL A 56 -9.38 -2.53 -9.93
CA VAL A 56 -9.19 -1.30 -9.18
C VAL A 56 -10.04 -1.28 -7.92
N THR A 57 -9.39 -1.04 -6.78
CA THR A 57 -10.04 -0.66 -5.54
C THR A 57 -9.88 0.86 -5.38
N GLN A 58 -10.97 1.60 -5.55
CA GLN A 58 -10.98 3.07 -5.51
C GLN A 58 -11.19 3.57 -4.08
N SER A 59 -10.23 4.26 -3.53
CA SER A 59 -10.36 4.90 -2.22
C SER A 59 -11.29 6.13 -2.29
N ILE A 60 -12.01 6.38 -1.19
CA ILE A 60 -12.79 7.60 -0.98
C ILE A 60 -11.84 8.66 -0.40
N ALA A 61 -11.65 9.77 -1.09
CA ALA A 61 -10.87 10.88 -0.55
C ALA A 61 -11.56 11.47 0.69
N ARG A 62 -10.77 11.99 1.65
CA ARG A 62 -11.28 12.63 2.87
C ARG A 62 -12.42 13.61 2.60
N ASP A 63 -12.22 14.48 1.61
CA ASP A 63 -13.16 15.56 1.29
C ASP A 63 -14.47 15.07 0.65
N ASN A 64 -14.52 13.80 0.19
CA ASN A 64 -15.69 13.16 -0.40
C ASN A 64 -16.40 12.18 0.55
N LEU A 65 -15.98 12.12 1.83
CA LEU A 65 -16.54 11.13 2.77
C LEU A 65 -18.02 11.37 3.02
N ASP A 66 -18.41 12.62 3.32
CA ASP A 66 -19.80 12.95 3.67
C ASP A 66 -20.71 12.72 2.44
N ASP A 67 -20.28 13.08 1.23
CA ASP A 67 -21.02 12.78 -0.01
C ASP A 67 -21.19 11.27 -0.23
N ALA A 68 -20.15 10.49 0.03
CA ALA A 68 -20.21 9.04 -0.10
C ALA A 68 -21.19 8.40 0.91
N ILE A 69 -21.23 8.93 2.13
CA ILE A 69 -22.17 8.50 3.19
C ILE A 69 -23.61 8.86 2.79
N ASP A 70 -23.84 10.07 2.31
CA ASP A 70 -25.18 10.55 1.89
C ASP A 70 -25.72 9.74 0.72
N LEU A 71 -24.83 9.25 -0.18
CA LEU A 71 -25.18 8.33 -1.25
C LEU A 71 -25.35 6.87 -0.79
N GLY A 72 -25.08 6.55 0.48
CA GLY A 72 -25.18 5.20 1.02
C GLY A 72 -24.06 4.25 0.51
N LEU A 73 -22.91 4.78 0.10
CA LEU A 73 -21.79 3.97 -0.36
C LEU A 73 -21.11 3.27 0.83
N SER A 74 -20.61 2.07 0.59
CA SER A 74 -19.82 1.31 1.56
C SER A 74 -18.61 0.64 0.88
N SER A 75 -17.60 0.26 1.66
CA SER A 75 -16.46 -0.49 1.13
C SER A 75 -16.92 -1.82 0.55
N GLY A 76 -16.40 -2.15 -0.64
CA GLY A 76 -16.74 -3.36 -1.38
C GLY A 76 -17.87 -3.19 -2.40
N PHE A 77 -18.59 -2.07 -2.42
CA PHE A 77 -19.58 -1.80 -3.45
C PHE A 77 -18.94 -1.68 -4.84
N GLY A 78 -19.52 -2.29 -5.84
CA GLY A 78 -19.00 -2.33 -7.22
C GLY A 78 -18.93 -3.76 -7.74
N ASP A 79 -18.00 -4.00 -8.65
CA ASP A 79 -17.78 -5.33 -9.24
C ASP A 79 -16.33 -5.82 -9.09
N GLU A 80 -15.99 -6.89 -9.79
CA GLU A 80 -14.64 -7.47 -9.74
C GLU A 80 -13.56 -6.59 -10.40
N TRP A 81 -13.94 -5.58 -11.20
CA TRP A 81 -13.03 -4.69 -11.93
C TRP A 81 -12.88 -3.33 -11.28
N LEU A 82 -13.97 -2.78 -10.76
CA LEU A 82 -13.97 -1.46 -10.12
C LEU A 82 -14.88 -1.49 -8.90
N ARG A 83 -14.30 -1.25 -7.73
CA ARG A 83 -15.04 -1.22 -6.46
C ARG A 83 -14.62 -0.08 -5.56
N ILE A 84 -15.53 0.32 -4.70
CA ILE A 84 -15.27 1.28 -3.64
C ILE A 84 -14.41 0.62 -2.57
N GLY A 85 -13.33 1.29 -2.21
CA GLY A 85 -12.37 0.89 -1.18
C GLY A 85 -12.54 1.64 0.13
N PRO A 86 -11.43 1.89 0.83
CA PRO A 86 -11.42 2.58 2.11
C PRO A 86 -11.48 4.10 1.96
N LEU A 87 -11.86 4.79 3.04
CA LEU A 87 -11.54 6.20 3.25
C LEU A 87 -10.02 6.38 3.27
N LYS A 88 -9.48 7.30 2.45
CA LYS A 88 -8.07 7.71 2.48
C LYS A 88 -7.92 9.04 3.22
N ALA A 89 -7.10 9.04 4.27
CA ALA A 89 -6.72 10.25 5.01
C ALA A 89 -5.22 10.19 5.38
N PHE A 90 -4.70 11.33 5.85
CA PHE A 90 -3.28 11.52 6.18
C PHE A 90 -3.16 11.97 7.62
N ALA A 91 -2.38 11.23 8.42
CA ALA A 91 -2.06 11.62 9.80
C ALA A 91 -0.85 12.56 9.85
N ASP A 92 0.15 12.32 9.00
CA ASP A 92 1.39 13.10 9.00
C ASP A 92 1.95 13.30 7.59
N GLY A 93 3.17 13.87 7.52
CA GLY A 93 3.90 14.07 6.28
C GLY A 93 4.85 12.92 5.96
N ALA A 94 6.08 13.22 5.50
CA ALA A 94 7.01 12.24 4.97
C ALA A 94 8.42 12.34 5.59
N LEU A 95 9.21 11.25 5.45
CA LEU A 95 10.60 11.20 5.91
C LEU A 95 11.47 12.25 5.22
N GLY A 96 11.46 12.31 3.89
CA GLY A 96 12.36 13.17 3.11
C GLY A 96 12.18 14.67 3.37
N SER A 97 10.95 15.10 3.66
CA SER A 97 10.63 16.48 4.04
C SER A 97 10.76 16.76 5.54
N GLN A 98 11.12 15.78 6.36
CA GLN A 98 11.16 15.84 7.82
C GLN A 98 9.83 16.29 8.44
N THR A 99 8.73 15.86 7.85
CA THR A 99 7.37 16.16 8.31
C THR A 99 6.64 14.92 8.86
N ALA A 100 7.25 13.74 8.87
CA ALA A 100 6.72 12.59 9.59
C ALA A 100 6.62 12.89 11.08
N HIS A 101 5.46 12.64 11.70
CA HIS A 101 5.18 13.02 13.09
C HIS A 101 5.75 12.01 14.08
N LEU A 102 6.68 12.47 14.92
CA LEU A 102 7.54 11.62 15.73
C LEU A 102 7.25 11.78 17.24
N LEU A 103 7.52 10.71 18.00
CA LEU A 103 7.51 10.72 19.48
C LEU A 103 8.71 11.47 20.08
N ARG A 104 9.80 11.57 19.32
CA ARG A 104 11.03 12.32 19.69
C ARG A 104 11.51 13.11 18.47
N PRO A 105 12.21 14.24 18.69
CA PRO A 105 12.69 15.08 17.60
C PRO A 105 13.55 14.33 16.58
N TYR A 106 13.62 14.88 15.38
CA TYR A 106 14.57 14.46 14.35
C TYR A 106 16.01 14.60 14.84
N GLU A 107 16.91 13.71 14.38
CA GLU A 107 18.33 13.87 14.65
C GLU A 107 18.85 15.19 14.07
N GLY A 108 19.59 15.93 14.87
CA GLY A 108 20.16 17.24 14.48
C GLY A 108 19.21 18.43 14.61
N ASP A 109 17.92 18.22 14.90
CA ASP A 109 16.97 19.31 15.16
C ASP A 109 16.04 18.99 16.34
N SER A 110 16.44 19.41 17.53
CA SER A 110 15.73 19.12 18.79
C SER A 110 14.32 19.74 18.89
N ARG A 111 13.93 20.61 17.98
CA ARG A 111 12.61 21.25 17.96
C ARG A 111 11.67 20.66 16.91
N ASN A 112 12.20 19.93 15.93
CA ASN A 112 11.39 19.36 14.88
C ASN A 112 10.91 17.97 15.27
N MET A 113 9.62 17.81 15.52
CA MET A 113 8.95 16.53 15.72
C MET A 113 8.05 16.13 14.55
N GLY A 114 8.18 16.80 13.41
CA GLY A 114 7.31 16.61 12.26
C GLY A 114 6.00 17.40 12.38
N VAL A 115 5.03 17.03 11.57
CA VAL A 115 3.75 17.73 11.45
C VAL A 115 2.60 16.73 11.47
N ALA A 116 1.65 16.93 12.37
CA ALA A 116 0.33 16.31 12.24
C ALA A 116 -0.42 17.04 11.11
N VAL A 117 -0.72 16.36 10.00
CA VAL A 117 -1.50 16.90 8.87
C VAL A 117 -2.96 17.10 9.28
N ALA A 118 -3.47 16.21 10.10
CA ALA A 118 -4.74 16.34 10.80
C ALA A 118 -4.54 15.97 12.28
N SER A 119 -5.29 16.59 13.18
CA SER A 119 -5.23 16.24 14.59
C SER A 119 -5.76 14.82 14.83
N LYS A 120 -5.39 14.22 15.96
CA LYS A 120 -5.89 12.89 16.35
C LYS A 120 -7.42 12.88 16.44
N GLU A 121 -8.00 13.97 16.95
CA GLU A 121 -9.44 14.15 17.10
C GLU A 121 -10.15 14.24 15.75
N GLU A 122 -9.60 14.98 14.78
CA GLU A 122 -10.14 15.06 13.42
C GLU A 122 -10.11 13.70 12.72
N ILE A 123 -9.01 12.95 12.84
CA ILE A 123 -8.93 11.60 12.26
C ILE A 123 -9.91 10.66 12.97
N ALA A 124 -10.05 10.74 14.29
CA ALA A 124 -11.00 9.93 15.04
C ALA A 124 -12.44 10.18 14.62
N GLU A 125 -12.81 11.44 14.39
CA GLU A 125 -14.14 11.81 13.86
C GLU A 125 -14.37 11.21 12.47
N LEU A 126 -13.42 11.36 11.54
CA LEU A 126 -13.50 10.79 10.20
C LEU A 126 -13.62 9.26 10.21
N VAL A 127 -12.81 8.59 11.02
CA VAL A 127 -12.83 7.13 11.17
C VAL A 127 -14.16 6.68 11.77
N GLY A 128 -14.67 7.39 12.80
CA GLY A 128 -15.96 7.09 13.42
C GLY A 128 -17.11 7.19 12.41
N LYS A 129 -17.18 8.27 11.63
CA LYS A 129 -18.19 8.44 10.56
C LYS A 129 -18.08 7.32 9.50
N ALA A 130 -16.87 7.03 9.02
CA ALA A 130 -16.62 6.00 8.02
C ALA A 130 -17.06 4.61 8.51
N VAL A 131 -16.69 4.24 9.74
CA VAL A 131 -17.06 2.95 10.33
C VAL A 131 -18.57 2.79 10.46
N LEU A 132 -19.28 3.83 10.94
CA LEU A 132 -20.74 3.81 11.03
C LEU A 132 -21.43 3.64 9.68
N ALA A 133 -20.83 4.14 8.61
CA ALA A 133 -21.32 4.00 7.23
C ALA A 133 -20.85 2.67 6.55
N GLY A 134 -20.12 1.82 7.23
CA GLY A 134 -19.61 0.58 6.62
C GLY A 134 -18.43 0.81 5.68
N ILE A 135 -17.66 1.89 5.91
CA ILE A 135 -16.46 2.23 5.11
C ILE A 135 -15.22 1.91 5.95
N SER A 136 -14.32 1.07 5.41
CA SER A 136 -13.00 0.83 6.00
C SER A 136 -12.09 2.05 5.83
N CYS A 137 -10.98 2.10 6.56
CA CYS A 137 -10.07 3.25 6.54
C CYS A 137 -8.66 2.83 6.16
N ALA A 138 -8.00 3.67 5.36
CA ALA A 138 -6.60 3.60 4.96
C ALA A 138 -5.92 4.91 5.34
N ILE A 139 -5.24 4.91 6.47
CA ILE A 139 -4.65 6.14 7.02
C ILE A 139 -3.14 6.12 6.77
N HIS A 140 -2.64 7.16 6.12
CA HIS A 140 -1.22 7.39 5.95
C HIS A 140 -0.58 7.74 7.30
N ALA A 141 0.43 6.99 7.71
CA ALA A 141 1.22 7.28 8.89
C ALA A 141 2.67 6.78 8.71
N ILE A 142 3.61 7.72 8.68
CA ILE A 142 5.04 7.46 8.51
C ILE A 142 5.75 7.49 9.86
N GLY A 143 5.56 8.52 10.66
CA GLY A 143 6.22 8.68 11.96
C GLY A 143 5.64 7.78 13.05
N ASP A 144 6.47 7.47 14.05
CA ASP A 144 6.09 6.60 15.17
C ASP A 144 4.99 7.20 16.05
N ARG A 145 4.86 8.53 16.12
CA ARG A 145 3.74 9.19 16.79
C ARG A 145 2.46 9.05 15.97
N ALA A 146 2.50 9.32 14.66
CA ALA A 146 1.35 9.17 13.79
C ALA A 146 0.81 7.73 13.78
N ASN A 147 1.70 6.74 13.69
CA ASN A 147 1.31 5.33 13.76
C ASN A 147 0.63 4.99 15.08
N ARG A 148 1.16 5.46 16.22
CA ARG A 148 0.55 5.25 17.55
C ARG A 148 -0.84 5.87 17.63
N ASP A 149 -0.97 7.12 17.22
CA ASP A 149 -2.26 7.85 17.27
C ASP A 149 -3.33 7.15 16.39
N VAL A 150 -2.96 6.68 15.20
CA VAL A 150 -3.88 5.93 14.32
C VAL A 150 -4.26 4.57 14.92
N LEU A 151 -3.32 3.85 15.54
CA LEU A 151 -3.61 2.59 16.24
C LEU A 151 -4.56 2.81 17.43
N ASP A 152 -4.38 3.89 18.21
CA ASP A 152 -5.30 4.26 19.29
C ASP A 152 -6.73 4.51 18.77
N ILE A 153 -6.84 5.20 17.62
CA ILE A 153 -8.13 5.47 16.98
C ILE A 153 -8.76 4.15 16.52
N PHE A 154 -8.03 3.27 15.84
CA PHE A 154 -8.57 1.98 15.39
C PHE A 154 -8.95 1.08 16.58
N GLU A 155 -8.24 1.17 17.70
CA GLU A 155 -8.60 0.48 18.94
C GLU A 155 -9.96 0.95 19.48
N SER A 156 -10.23 2.27 19.44
CA SER A 156 -11.50 2.85 19.93
C SER A 156 -12.73 2.41 19.11
N VAL A 157 -12.56 2.06 17.82
CA VAL A 157 -13.65 1.60 16.93
C VAL A 157 -13.61 0.10 16.67
N LYS A 158 -12.78 -0.67 17.38
CA LYS A 158 -12.54 -2.10 17.11
C LYS A 158 -13.82 -2.93 17.12
N ALA A 159 -14.66 -2.74 18.12
CA ALA A 159 -15.90 -3.51 18.30
C ALA A 159 -16.86 -3.29 17.12
N GLU A 160 -17.10 -2.02 16.76
CA GLU A 160 -17.97 -1.65 15.65
C GLU A 160 -17.42 -2.13 14.31
N SER A 161 -16.12 -1.99 14.10
CA SER A 161 -15.43 -2.47 12.91
C SER A 161 -15.54 -3.99 12.74
N ALA A 162 -15.40 -4.75 13.83
CA ALA A 162 -15.55 -6.19 13.83
C ALA A 162 -16.98 -6.63 13.49
N GLN A 163 -17.99 -5.96 14.06
CA GLN A 163 -19.40 -6.21 13.78
C GLN A 163 -19.74 -6.01 12.30
N ARG A 164 -19.12 -5.00 11.66
CA ARG A 164 -19.29 -4.67 10.24
C ARG A 164 -18.32 -5.36 9.32
N ARG A 165 -17.40 -6.17 9.86
CA ARG A 165 -16.34 -6.89 9.12
C ARG A 165 -15.43 -5.93 8.34
N LEU A 166 -15.20 -4.72 8.87
CA LEU A 166 -14.32 -3.75 8.25
C LEU A 166 -12.85 -4.08 8.55
N ARG A 167 -12.02 -3.88 7.56
CA ARG A 167 -10.58 -4.09 7.67
C ARG A 167 -9.87 -2.77 7.43
N HIS A 168 -9.30 -2.22 8.50
CA HIS A 168 -8.54 -0.98 8.44
C HIS A 168 -7.08 -1.26 8.10
N ARG A 169 -6.40 -0.26 7.57
CA ARG A 169 -4.98 -0.36 7.28
C ARG A 169 -4.27 0.96 7.54
N ILE A 170 -2.99 0.86 7.87
CA ILE A 170 -2.07 1.98 7.93
C ILE A 170 -1.18 1.90 6.71
N GLU A 171 -1.21 2.97 5.89
CA GLU A 171 -0.32 3.11 4.75
C GLU A 171 1.05 3.55 5.24
N HIS A 172 2.08 2.95 4.70
CA HIS A 172 3.49 3.06 5.02
C HIS A 172 3.89 2.37 6.32
N ALA A 173 3.28 2.66 7.47
CA ALA A 173 3.71 2.12 8.77
C ALA A 173 5.25 2.12 8.87
N GLN A 174 5.86 3.26 8.45
CA GLN A 174 7.25 3.27 8.02
C GLN A 174 8.23 3.27 9.20
N LEU A 175 8.01 4.12 10.21
CA LEU A 175 8.73 4.10 11.47
C LEU A 175 7.77 3.71 12.60
N LEU A 176 8.08 2.67 13.34
CA LEU A 176 7.24 2.18 14.43
C LEU A 176 7.96 2.31 15.78
N HIS A 177 7.20 2.56 16.84
CA HIS A 177 7.69 2.31 18.18
C HIS A 177 7.58 0.80 18.46
N PRO A 178 8.57 0.15 19.14
CA PRO A 178 8.55 -1.30 19.36
C PRO A 178 7.30 -1.80 20.09
N GLU A 179 6.73 -1.01 21.00
CA GLU A 179 5.49 -1.35 21.70
C GLU A 179 4.26 -1.39 20.79
N ASP A 180 4.29 -0.70 19.66
CA ASP A 180 3.15 -0.63 18.73
C ASP A 180 3.14 -1.75 17.68
N VAL A 181 4.27 -2.45 17.50
CA VAL A 181 4.39 -3.52 16.48
C VAL A 181 3.34 -4.61 16.68
N ARG A 182 3.14 -5.07 17.90
CA ARG A 182 2.16 -6.13 18.20
C ARG A 182 0.72 -5.65 18.05
N ARG A 183 0.45 -4.37 18.23
CA ARG A 183 -0.89 -3.79 18.14
C ARG A 183 -1.53 -3.99 16.76
N PHE A 184 -0.73 -4.03 15.68
CA PHE A 184 -1.25 -4.36 14.35
C PHE A 184 -1.97 -5.71 14.35
N ALA A 185 -1.35 -6.74 14.92
CA ALA A 185 -1.97 -8.08 15.02
C ALA A 185 -3.16 -8.07 15.98
N ASP A 186 -3.02 -7.49 17.17
CA ASP A 186 -4.04 -7.47 18.22
C ASP A 186 -5.31 -6.72 17.79
N LEU A 187 -5.18 -5.73 16.91
CA LEU A 187 -6.28 -4.92 16.36
C LEU A 187 -6.77 -5.42 14.99
N GLY A 188 -6.06 -6.35 14.35
CA GLY A 188 -6.37 -6.80 12.99
C GLY A 188 -6.14 -5.72 11.91
N VAL A 189 -5.25 -4.76 12.19
CA VAL A 189 -4.89 -3.68 11.26
C VAL A 189 -3.86 -4.18 10.25
N VAL A 190 -4.10 -3.91 8.97
CA VAL A 190 -3.14 -4.26 7.91
C VAL A 190 -2.02 -3.22 7.88
N ALA A 191 -0.78 -3.67 7.89
CA ALA A 191 0.38 -2.85 7.56
C ALA A 191 0.57 -2.85 6.03
N SER A 192 0.14 -1.75 5.39
CA SER A 192 0.21 -1.56 3.94
C SER A 192 1.49 -0.82 3.60
N MET A 193 2.52 -1.54 3.19
CA MET A 193 3.88 -1.03 3.14
C MET A 193 4.48 -1.12 1.73
N GLN A 194 5.54 -0.34 1.49
CA GLN A 194 6.18 -0.21 0.18
C GLN A 194 7.68 -0.55 0.30
N PRO A 195 8.06 -1.83 0.12
CA PRO A 195 9.46 -2.23 0.27
C PRO A 195 10.42 -1.49 -0.66
N VAL A 196 9.94 -1.09 -1.83
CA VAL A 196 10.75 -0.39 -2.84
C VAL A 196 11.37 0.91 -2.32
N HIS A 197 10.72 1.60 -1.37
CA HIS A 197 11.24 2.83 -0.76
C HIS A 197 12.57 2.62 -0.02
N ILE A 198 12.85 1.40 0.48
CA ILE A 198 14.15 1.08 1.10
C ILE A 198 15.33 1.39 0.17
N LEU A 199 15.14 1.23 -1.14
CA LEU A 199 16.22 1.42 -2.11
C LEU A 199 16.77 2.85 -2.09
N THR A 200 15.97 3.82 -1.70
CA THR A 200 16.32 5.25 -1.67
C THR A 200 16.36 5.82 -0.25
N ASP A 201 15.57 5.28 0.68
CA ASP A 201 15.36 5.87 2.00
C ASP A 201 16.44 5.55 3.05
N ILE A 202 17.25 4.52 2.86
CA ILE A 202 18.26 4.11 3.86
C ILE A 202 19.09 5.29 4.37
N PRO A 203 19.79 6.08 3.51
CA PRO A 203 20.65 7.16 4.03
C PRO A 203 19.84 8.29 4.66
N VAL A 204 18.61 8.51 4.22
CA VAL A 204 17.73 9.56 4.74
C VAL A 204 17.20 9.16 6.11
N ALA A 205 16.79 7.89 6.28
CA ALA A 205 16.34 7.33 7.55
C ALA A 205 17.46 7.32 8.60
N GLU A 206 18.67 6.90 8.22
CA GLU A 206 19.83 6.92 9.14
C GLU A 206 20.18 8.34 9.59
N ARG A 207 20.16 9.31 8.66
CA ARG A 207 20.43 10.71 8.96
C ARG A 207 19.42 11.32 9.90
N HIS A 208 18.13 11.10 9.67
CA HIS A 208 17.05 11.83 10.33
C HIS A 208 16.45 11.12 11.53
N TRP A 209 16.50 9.79 11.56
CA TRP A 209 15.97 8.98 12.67
C TRP A 209 17.07 8.33 13.52
N GLY A 210 18.33 8.34 13.06
CA GLY A 210 19.46 7.77 13.76
C GLY A 210 19.21 6.31 14.16
N ARG A 211 19.46 5.97 15.43
CA ARG A 211 19.25 4.60 15.92
C ARG A 211 17.79 4.12 15.87
N ARG A 212 16.83 5.01 15.76
CA ARG A 212 15.41 4.64 15.62
C ARG A 212 15.11 4.01 14.28
N SER A 213 15.92 4.28 13.25
CA SER A 213 15.78 3.71 11.91
C SER A 213 15.79 2.17 11.89
N ARG A 214 16.28 1.51 12.96
CA ARG A 214 16.13 0.05 13.11
C ARG A 214 14.67 -0.43 13.15
N TRP A 215 13.74 0.44 13.49
CA TRP A 215 12.30 0.17 13.51
C TRP A 215 11.59 0.72 12.26
N ALA A 216 12.36 1.20 11.30
CA ALA A 216 11.84 1.58 9.99
C ALA A 216 11.71 0.34 9.09
N TYR A 217 10.59 0.26 8.38
CA TYR A 217 10.31 -0.89 7.51
C TYR A 217 10.44 -2.22 8.28
N ALA A 218 9.81 -2.30 9.44
CA ALA A 218 9.91 -3.42 10.38
C ALA A 218 9.10 -4.64 9.91
N PHE A 219 9.33 -5.08 8.66
CA PHE A 219 8.54 -6.12 7.99
C PHE A 219 8.56 -7.44 8.76
N ARG A 220 9.76 -7.89 9.15
CA ARG A 220 9.94 -9.16 9.86
C ARG A 220 9.33 -9.13 11.25
N SER A 221 9.51 -8.02 11.95
CA SER A 221 8.94 -7.80 13.28
C SER A 221 7.41 -7.81 13.23
N LEU A 222 6.80 -7.10 12.26
CA LEU A 222 5.35 -7.12 12.02
C LEU A 222 4.86 -8.53 11.66
N SER A 223 5.51 -9.20 10.70
CA SER A 223 5.15 -10.56 10.30
C SER A 223 5.20 -11.55 11.49
N LYS A 224 6.27 -11.50 12.30
CA LYS A 224 6.42 -12.35 13.50
C LYS A 224 5.39 -12.04 14.58
N SER A 225 4.90 -10.82 14.67
CA SER A 225 3.82 -10.47 15.62
C SER A 225 2.47 -11.04 15.23
N GLY A 226 2.34 -11.58 14.01
CA GLY A 226 1.08 -12.03 13.43
C GLY A 226 0.31 -10.94 12.69
N ALA A 227 0.91 -9.76 12.51
CA ALA A 227 0.30 -8.69 11.72
C ALA A 227 0.18 -9.07 10.24
N MET A 228 -0.89 -8.65 9.62
CA MET A 228 -1.12 -8.80 8.19
C MET A 228 -0.32 -7.74 7.43
N LEU A 229 0.51 -8.20 6.50
CA LEU A 229 1.27 -7.33 5.60
C LEU A 229 0.62 -7.31 4.22
N ALA A 230 0.48 -6.12 3.64
CA ALA A 230 0.16 -5.90 2.24
C ALA A 230 1.25 -5.03 1.61
N PHE A 231 1.81 -5.46 0.48
CA PHE A 231 2.86 -4.71 -0.19
C PHE A 231 2.36 -4.08 -1.49
N GLY A 232 2.87 -2.90 -1.78
CA GLY A 232 2.61 -2.10 -2.97
C GLY A 232 3.81 -1.23 -3.31
N SER A 233 3.63 -0.29 -4.24
CA SER A 233 4.70 0.58 -4.74
C SER A 233 4.57 2.04 -4.35
N ASP A 234 3.34 2.51 -4.12
CA ASP A 234 3.02 3.94 -3.97
C ASP A 234 3.42 4.77 -5.22
N ALA A 235 3.31 4.14 -6.41
CA ALA A 235 3.59 4.84 -7.66
C ALA A 235 2.63 6.05 -7.83
N PRO A 236 3.12 7.20 -8.30
CA PRO A 236 4.42 7.44 -8.95
C PRO A 236 5.53 7.96 -8.01
N VAL A 237 5.39 7.86 -6.69
CA VAL A 237 6.45 8.26 -5.74
C VAL A 237 7.71 7.43 -5.99
N GLU A 238 7.53 6.12 -6.20
CA GLU A 238 8.58 5.20 -6.62
C GLU A 238 8.13 4.39 -7.85
N THR A 239 9.05 3.59 -8.38
CA THR A 239 8.75 2.69 -9.50
C THR A 239 7.65 1.69 -9.12
N PRO A 240 6.69 1.41 -10.01
CA PRO A 240 5.68 0.38 -9.74
C PRO A 240 6.21 -1.06 -9.80
N ASP A 241 7.48 -1.29 -10.19
CA ASP A 241 8.06 -2.61 -10.41
C ASP A 241 8.11 -3.48 -9.14
N PRO A 242 7.28 -4.55 -9.02
CA PRO A 242 7.25 -5.40 -7.84
C PRO A 242 8.54 -6.20 -7.64
N ILE A 243 9.29 -6.51 -8.70
CA ILE A 243 10.56 -7.25 -8.58
C ILE A 243 11.58 -6.45 -7.78
N ARG A 244 11.64 -5.13 -7.98
CA ARG A 244 12.46 -4.24 -7.15
C ARG A 244 12.00 -4.23 -5.70
N GLY A 245 10.69 -4.26 -5.47
CA GLY A 245 10.13 -4.36 -4.13
C GLY A 245 10.45 -5.70 -3.45
N VAL A 246 10.40 -6.82 -4.19
CA VAL A 246 10.83 -8.13 -3.69
C VAL A 246 12.30 -8.10 -3.31
N TYR A 247 13.17 -7.58 -4.19
CA TYR A 247 14.59 -7.41 -3.89
C TYR A 247 14.79 -6.57 -2.62
N ALA A 248 14.11 -5.42 -2.51
CA ALA A 248 14.23 -4.53 -1.36
C ALA A 248 13.84 -5.20 -0.04
N ALA A 249 12.76 -5.98 -0.01
CA ALA A 249 12.32 -6.70 1.20
C ALA A 249 13.26 -7.85 1.58
N VAL A 250 13.82 -8.56 0.59
CA VAL A 250 14.67 -9.74 0.80
C VAL A 250 16.13 -9.35 1.06
N ALA A 251 16.70 -8.46 0.26
CA ALA A 251 18.09 -8.04 0.38
C ALA A 251 18.30 -6.92 1.39
N ARG A 252 17.34 -5.99 1.52
CA ARG A 252 17.41 -4.76 2.32
C ARG A 252 18.68 -3.96 2.00
N LYS A 253 18.91 -3.75 0.71
CA LYS A 253 20.09 -3.05 0.18
C LYS A 253 19.66 -2.00 -0.82
N GLN A 254 20.43 -0.93 -0.94
CA GLN A 254 20.35 -0.03 -2.10
C GLN A 254 20.79 -0.76 -3.38
N LEU A 255 20.40 -0.25 -4.54
CA LEU A 255 20.83 -0.79 -5.82
C LEU A 255 22.33 -0.59 -6.03
N GLU A 256 22.83 0.55 -5.58
CA GLU A 256 24.25 0.91 -5.59
C GLU A 256 24.71 1.08 -4.15
N GLY A 257 25.71 0.32 -3.72
CA GLY A 257 26.23 0.43 -2.36
C GLY A 257 27.15 -0.72 -1.97
N THR A 258 27.96 -0.49 -0.95
CA THR A 258 29.04 -1.36 -0.53
C THR A 258 28.72 -2.32 0.62
N SER A 259 27.52 -2.23 1.22
CA SER A 259 27.17 -3.08 2.36
C SER A 259 26.75 -4.48 1.94
N ASP A 260 27.57 -5.47 2.17
CA ASP A 260 27.23 -6.88 1.90
C ASP A 260 26.17 -7.42 2.88
N SER A 261 26.10 -6.88 4.11
CA SER A 261 25.20 -7.39 5.15
C SER A 261 23.75 -6.94 5.01
N GLY A 262 23.46 -5.89 4.23
CA GLY A 262 22.13 -5.27 4.18
C GLY A 262 21.79 -4.41 5.41
N TRP A 263 20.79 -3.56 5.27
CA TRP A 263 20.32 -2.63 6.30
C TRP A 263 19.38 -3.35 7.27
N TYR A 264 19.79 -3.45 8.53
CA TYR A 264 19.08 -4.22 9.57
C TYR A 264 18.64 -5.61 9.05
N PRO A 265 19.59 -6.53 8.83
CA PRO A 265 19.32 -7.82 8.18
C PRO A 265 18.34 -8.72 8.94
N GLU A 266 18.12 -8.45 10.23
CA GLU A 266 17.11 -9.11 11.05
C GLU A 266 15.66 -8.82 10.60
N GLU A 267 15.45 -7.74 9.86
CA GLU A 267 14.14 -7.36 9.29
C GLU A 267 13.93 -7.84 7.85
N ARG A 268 14.81 -8.69 7.33
CA ARG A 268 14.63 -9.32 6.01
C ARG A 268 13.42 -10.24 5.99
N MET A 269 12.73 -10.21 4.88
CA MET A 269 11.68 -11.18 4.55
C MET A 269 12.26 -12.31 3.70
N THR A 270 11.64 -13.48 3.73
CA THR A 270 11.87 -14.50 2.68
C THR A 270 11.17 -14.08 1.39
N VAL A 271 11.58 -14.68 0.25
CA VAL A 271 10.89 -14.46 -1.03
C VAL A 271 9.42 -14.88 -0.92
N GLU A 272 9.13 -16.01 -0.30
CA GLU A 272 7.76 -16.51 -0.11
C GLU A 272 6.90 -15.53 0.70
N GLU A 273 7.38 -15.06 1.85
CA GLU A 273 6.66 -14.07 2.68
C GLU A 273 6.40 -12.78 1.90
N THR A 274 7.39 -12.35 1.11
CA THR A 274 7.29 -11.12 0.30
C THR A 274 6.26 -11.28 -0.82
N ILE A 275 6.31 -12.36 -1.58
CA ILE A 275 5.31 -12.65 -2.64
C ILE A 275 3.92 -12.76 -2.03
N ARG A 276 3.77 -13.41 -0.88
CA ARG A 276 2.49 -13.51 -0.16
C ARG A 276 1.95 -12.12 0.21
N ALA A 277 2.79 -11.19 0.64
CA ALA A 277 2.39 -9.82 0.95
C ALA A 277 1.96 -9.03 -0.30
N TYR A 278 2.62 -9.24 -1.46
CA TYR A 278 2.22 -8.64 -2.73
C TYR A 278 0.96 -9.26 -3.35
N THR A 279 0.58 -10.46 -2.97
CA THR A 279 -0.55 -11.21 -3.55
C THR A 279 -1.69 -11.38 -2.55
N ALA A 280 -1.66 -12.41 -1.72
CA ALA A 280 -2.68 -12.70 -0.73
C ALA A 280 -2.87 -11.54 0.27
N GLY A 281 -1.78 -10.90 0.72
CA GLY A 281 -1.82 -9.75 1.63
C GLY A 281 -2.53 -8.55 1.02
N SER A 282 -2.21 -8.23 -0.24
CA SER A 282 -2.89 -7.13 -0.95
C SER A 282 -4.36 -7.43 -1.22
N ALA A 283 -4.71 -8.69 -1.54
CA ALA A 283 -6.10 -9.11 -1.68
C ALA A 283 -6.85 -9.00 -0.34
N MET A 284 -6.22 -9.41 0.76
CA MET A 284 -6.81 -9.24 2.10
C MET A 284 -7.01 -7.77 2.48
N ALA A 285 -6.09 -6.88 2.08
CA ALA A 285 -6.21 -5.44 2.33
C ALA A 285 -7.40 -4.78 1.60
N SER A 286 -7.89 -5.39 0.52
CA SER A 286 -9.11 -4.99 -0.21
C SER A 286 -10.33 -5.86 0.09
N SER A 287 -10.23 -6.82 1.02
CA SER A 287 -11.28 -7.81 1.32
C SER A 287 -11.66 -8.69 0.11
N ASP A 288 -10.67 -9.03 -0.71
CA ASP A 288 -10.81 -9.83 -1.94
C ASP A 288 -10.27 -11.26 -1.80
N GLU A 289 -9.79 -11.66 -0.63
CA GLU A 289 -9.13 -12.94 -0.39
C GLU A 289 -9.99 -14.16 -0.71
N LEU A 290 -11.31 -13.99 -0.77
CA LEU A 290 -12.24 -15.06 -1.16
C LEU A 290 -12.41 -15.19 -2.68
N THR A 291 -11.85 -14.25 -3.45
CA THR A 291 -11.97 -14.21 -4.92
C THR A 291 -10.63 -14.27 -5.63
N ARG A 292 -9.55 -13.77 -5.02
CA ARG A 292 -8.21 -13.65 -5.62
C ARG A 292 -7.09 -13.60 -4.57
N GLY A 293 -5.85 -13.48 -5.03
CA GLY A 293 -4.64 -13.35 -4.20
C GLY A 293 -3.87 -14.65 -4.01
N THR A 294 -4.48 -15.80 -4.36
CA THR A 294 -3.82 -17.09 -4.37
C THR A 294 -4.27 -17.92 -5.59
N LEU A 295 -3.40 -18.81 -6.06
CA LEU A 295 -3.74 -19.77 -7.11
C LEU A 295 -4.43 -20.98 -6.48
N ALA A 296 -5.74 -20.88 -6.31
CA ALA A 296 -6.55 -21.96 -5.75
C ALA A 296 -7.80 -22.19 -6.60
N ARG A 297 -8.30 -23.44 -6.57
CA ARG A 297 -9.51 -23.81 -7.30
C ARG A 297 -10.70 -22.98 -6.81
N GLY A 298 -11.44 -22.38 -7.72
CA GLY A 298 -12.61 -21.54 -7.43
C GLY A 298 -12.30 -20.06 -7.29
N LEU A 299 -11.02 -19.66 -7.30
CA LEU A 299 -10.62 -18.25 -7.33
C LEU A 299 -10.36 -17.76 -8.77
N SER A 300 -10.30 -16.45 -8.94
CA SER A 300 -9.99 -15.82 -10.22
C SER A 300 -8.62 -16.27 -10.73
N ALA A 301 -8.53 -16.56 -12.01
CA ALA A 301 -7.29 -16.93 -12.67
C ALA A 301 -6.47 -15.65 -13.01
N ASP A 302 -6.00 -14.98 -11.96
CA ASP A 302 -5.10 -13.84 -12.04
C ASP A 302 -3.69 -14.32 -11.68
N MET A 303 -2.74 -14.22 -12.61
CA MET A 303 -1.42 -14.81 -12.48
C MET A 303 -0.34 -13.94 -13.10
N THR A 304 0.84 -13.93 -12.49
CA THR A 304 2.06 -13.41 -13.08
C THR A 304 3.00 -14.56 -13.40
N VAL A 305 3.46 -14.63 -14.65
CA VAL A 305 4.42 -15.64 -15.11
C VAL A 305 5.80 -15.00 -15.13
N LEU A 306 6.75 -15.61 -14.44
CA LEU A 306 8.11 -15.12 -14.31
C LEU A 306 9.06 -15.93 -15.20
N SER A 307 10.17 -15.33 -15.63
CA SER A 307 11.18 -15.94 -16.50
C SER A 307 11.96 -17.07 -15.85
N ARG A 308 11.95 -17.18 -14.52
CA ARG A 308 12.58 -18.24 -13.72
C ARG A 308 11.86 -18.41 -12.38
N ASP A 309 12.16 -19.49 -11.69
CA ASP A 309 11.66 -19.74 -10.33
C ASP A 309 12.29 -18.76 -9.34
N ILE A 310 11.52 -17.75 -8.93
CA ILE A 310 11.95 -16.70 -7.99
C ILE A 310 12.23 -17.25 -6.59
N PHE A 311 11.60 -18.38 -6.19
CA PHE A 311 11.77 -18.96 -4.87
C PHE A 311 13.14 -19.63 -4.68
N SER A 312 13.73 -20.10 -5.77
CA SER A 312 15.08 -20.68 -5.80
C SER A 312 16.17 -19.69 -6.23
N THR A 313 15.78 -18.46 -6.62
CA THR A 313 16.70 -17.42 -7.11
C THR A 313 17.45 -16.78 -5.93
N PRO A 314 18.80 -16.72 -5.96
CA PRO A 314 19.58 -16.00 -4.96
C PRO A 314 19.16 -14.53 -4.86
N ALA A 315 19.20 -13.95 -3.64
CA ALA A 315 18.77 -12.57 -3.43
C ALA A 315 19.47 -11.55 -4.36
N ALA A 316 20.73 -11.75 -4.69
CA ALA A 316 21.50 -10.88 -5.58
C ALA A 316 21.02 -10.93 -7.05
N GLU A 317 20.34 -12.00 -7.45
CA GLU A 317 19.87 -12.23 -8.82
C GLU A 317 18.36 -11.94 -8.98
N ILE A 318 17.67 -11.53 -7.91
CA ILE A 318 16.21 -11.25 -7.98
C ILE A 318 15.91 -10.18 -9.04
N LEU A 319 16.78 -9.18 -9.18
CA LEU A 319 16.60 -8.09 -10.16
C LEU A 319 16.70 -8.56 -11.64
N ASP A 320 17.24 -9.75 -11.89
CA ASP A 320 17.30 -10.35 -13.23
C ASP A 320 16.04 -11.13 -13.60
N VAL A 321 15.14 -11.35 -12.65
CA VAL A 321 13.84 -11.99 -12.88
C VAL A 321 12.96 -11.05 -13.68
N ARG A 322 12.41 -11.53 -14.80
CA ARG A 322 11.51 -10.74 -15.65
C ARG A 322 10.09 -11.31 -15.61
N VAL A 323 9.12 -10.46 -15.77
CA VAL A 323 7.75 -10.87 -16.08
C VAL A 323 7.68 -11.23 -17.55
N VAL A 324 7.21 -12.43 -17.87
CA VAL A 324 7.02 -12.94 -19.23
C VAL A 324 5.54 -13.13 -19.58
N GLY A 325 4.66 -13.03 -18.60
CA GLY A 325 3.23 -13.05 -18.83
C GLY A 325 2.43 -12.51 -17.65
N THR A 326 1.31 -11.87 -17.96
CA THR A 326 0.32 -11.43 -16.98
C THR A 326 -1.05 -11.88 -17.46
N VAL A 327 -1.74 -12.61 -16.60
CA VAL A 327 -3.06 -13.16 -16.85
C VAL A 327 -4.04 -12.53 -15.86
N ILE A 328 -5.17 -12.02 -16.37
CA ILE A 328 -6.27 -11.51 -15.56
C ILE A 328 -7.56 -12.15 -16.02
N ALA A 329 -8.33 -12.69 -15.11
CA ALA A 329 -9.57 -13.44 -15.40
C ALA A 329 -9.36 -14.55 -16.46
N GLY A 330 -8.21 -15.24 -16.43
CA GLY A 330 -7.86 -16.30 -17.36
C GLY A 330 -7.41 -15.84 -18.75
N GLN A 331 -7.27 -14.55 -18.99
CA GLN A 331 -6.82 -13.99 -20.26
C GLN A 331 -5.45 -13.35 -20.14
N PHE A 332 -4.55 -13.64 -21.09
CA PHE A 332 -3.29 -12.93 -21.18
C PHE A 332 -3.53 -11.45 -21.53
N VAL A 333 -3.16 -10.55 -20.63
CA VAL A 333 -3.13 -9.10 -20.85
C VAL A 333 -1.73 -8.61 -21.24
N PHE A 334 -0.71 -9.41 -20.93
CA PHE A 334 0.66 -9.25 -21.39
C PHE A 334 1.29 -10.62 -21.64
N ARG A 335 2.12 -10.73 -22.71
CA ARG A 335 2.83 -11.95 -23.06
C ARG A 335 4.13 -11.60 -23.78
N ASP A 336 5.25 -12.18 -23.35
CA ASP A 336 6.59 -12.01 -23.92
C ASP A 336 7.31 -13.35 -23.99
N GLY A 337 7.41 -13.92 -25.19
CA GLY A 337 8.22 -15.11 -25.45
C GLY A 337 7.70 -16.45 -24.90
N ILE A 338 6.44 -16.53 -24.50
CA ILE A 338 5.79 -17.76 -24.01
C ILE A 338 4.56 -18.13 -24.84
#